data_d13dc3c48b2600449c1eecf075b07392
#
_entry.id   d13dc3c48b2600449c1eecf075b07392
#
_cell.length_a   1.000
_cell.length_b   1.000
_cell.length_c   1.000
_cell.angle_alpha   90.00
_cell.angle_beta   90.00
_cell.angle_gamma   90.00
#
_symmetry.space_group_name_H-M   'P 1'
#
loop_
_entity.id
_entity.type
_entity.pdbx_description
1 polymer ?
#
loop_
_entity_poly.entity_id
_entity_poly.type
_entity_poly.pdbx_seq_one_letter_code
_entity_poly.pdbx_strand_id
1 'polypeptide(L)'
;RTLYTVMTANATRLMRLIQQVLEFRKVESGNLKICVSYGDISSFLRSCAEAFIPLLGKRRQLLSFESTPDIIFGFFDADKLDKIVYNLLSNAAKYTPEDGQICVRAALADEYTLQIDVTNTGELMTQKTIDGLFKRFYEGDYRRHNTIGTGIGLALVKDLVALHHGTIEAFSNEQTGNCFRIMLPVNKETYRQGELDETVTAQRQTAFPVPIYINETEEGNEPDEKTELHLVDYTLLIVDDNEELCMLFSNLLSNYFRVKTAINGRQALEVLQEGGIDLVVSDIMMPEMDGIELCRYIKNKFEYCHIPVILLTAKRAEESQIEGYNSGADGYISKPCNFSLLYAQIMNCLKRQERKGADFRKQVVFEVDKLEYTSLDETFLQRAIDCVNAHLNDVEFGQVEFVSEMGASRTVLTEKLKSLTGLTPSAFVLNVRLTAACKLMDGQSKIRITDLAVAVGFNDPKYFSTCFKKKYGMTPKEYMEQGKT
;
A
#
# COMPACT_ATOMS: atom_id res chain seq x y z
N ARG A 1 -17.32 23.95 -10.59
CA ARG A 1 -16.44 22.75 -10.52
C ARG A 1 -15.09 23.01 -11.18
N THR A 2 -15.01 23.53 -12.42
CA THR A 2 -13.77 23.77 -13.20
C THR A 2 -12.77 24.69 -12.48
N LEU A 3 -13.23 25.76 -11.80
CA LEU A 3 -12.34 26.70 -11.12
C LEU A 3 -11.64 26.07 -9.90
N TYR A 4 -12.35 25.23 -9.16
CA TYR A 4 -11.84 24.51 -7.99
C TYR A 4 -10.77 23.48 -8.40
N THR A 5 -10.98 22.75 -9.47
CA THR A 5 -10.03 21.77 -10.01
C THR A 5 -8.72 22.46 -10.44
N VAL A 6 -8.83 23.61 -11.11
CA VAL A 6 -7.65 24.42 -11.52
C VAL A 6 -6.91 24.99 -10.31
N MET A 7 -7.63 25.45 -9.27
CA MET A 7 -6.98 25.96 -8.03
C MET A 7 -6.26 24.85 -7.27
N THR A 8 -6.86 23.67 -7.15
CA THR A 8 -6.26 22.51 -6.49
C THR A 8 -5.02 22.01 -7.24
N ALA A 9 -5.11 21.92 -8.56
CA ALA A 9 -3.96 21.58 -9.42
C ALA A 9 -2.80 22.57 -9.26
N ASN A 10 -3.11 23.86 -9.25
CA ASN A 10 -2.08 24.90 -9.05
C ASN A 10 -1.49 24.88 -7.62
N ALA A 11 -2.30 24.62 -6.58
CA ALA A 11 -1.82 24.48 -5.22
C ALA A 11 -0.90 23.25 -5.05
N THR A 12 -1.29 22.09 -5.60
CA THR A 12 -0.47 20.87 -5.62
C THR A 12 0.84 21.09 -6.37
N ARG A 13 0.79 21.82 -7.49
CA ARG A 13 1.98 22.21 -8.26
C ARG A 13 2.89 23.16 -7.46
N LEU A 14 2.32 24.13 -6.77
CA LEU A 14 3.08 25.06 -5.92
C LEU A 14 3.74 24.34 -4.74
N MET A 15 3.03 23.44 -4.08
CA MET A 15 3.57 22.62 -2.99
C MET A 15 4.74 21.74 -3.48
N ARG A 16 4.61 21.14 -4.66
CA ARG A 16 5.68 20.36 -5.30
C ARG A 16 6.92 21.21 -5.58
N LEU A 17 6.73 22.43 -6.09
CA LEU A 17 7.80 23.39 -6.33
C LEU A 17 8.50 23.79 -5.02
N ILE A 18 7.74 24.09 -3.98
CA ILE A 18 8.27 24.43 -2.65
C ILE A 18 9.07 23.25 -2.10
N GLN A 19 8.57 22.04 -2.23
CA GLN A 19 9.25 20.82 -1.76
C GLN A 19 10.56 20.57 -2.50
N GLN A 20 10.58 20.74 -3.83
CA GLN A 20 11.79 20.66 -4.64
C GLN A 20 12.82 21.76 -4.26
N VAL A 21 12.36 22.98 -4.00
CA VAL A 21 13.24 24.09 -3.54
C VAL A 21 13.79 23.83 -2.14
N LEU A 22 12.98 23.27 -1.23
CA LEU A 22 13.42 22.92 0.13
C LEU A 22 14.43 21.76 0.13
N GLU A 23 14.22 20.73 -0.70
CA GLU A 23 15.20 19.65 -0.87
C GLU A 23 16.50 20.18 -1.47
N PHE A 24 16.38 21.02 -2.47
CA PHE A 24 17.50 21.73 -3.06
C PHE A 24 18.31 22.54 -2.02
N ARG A 25 17.65 23.33 -1.18
CA ARG A 25 18.29 24.06 -0.08
C ARG A 25 19.03 23.15 0.90
N LYS A 26 18.49 21.94 1.16
CA LYS A 26 19.15 20.94 2.03
C LYS A 26 20.42 20.38 1.38
N VAL A 27 20.43 20.18 0.06
CA VAL A 27 21.63 19.78 -0.68
C VAL A 27 22.70 20.88 -0.62
N GLU A 28 22.33 22.14 -0.92
CA GLU A 28 23.26 23.28 -0.87
C GLU A 28 23.87 23.51 0.52
N SER A 29 23.09 23.34 1.56
CA SER A 29 23.57 23.50 2.95
C SER A 29 24.40 22.32 3.46
N GLY A 30 24.63 21.27 2.66
CA GLY A 30 25.34 20.05 3.07
C GLY A 30 24.59 19.22 4.14
N ASN A 31 23.31 19.55 4.38
CA ASN A 31 22.50 18.92 5.42
C ASN A 31 21.74 17.67 4.92
N LEU A 32 21.84 17.35 3.62
CA LEU A 32 21.23 16.13 3.08
C LEU A 32 22.19 14.96 3.31
N LYS A 33 21.84 14.07 4.25
CA LYS A 33 22.56 12.85 4.53
C LYS A 33 22.01 11.69 3.72
N ILE A 34 22.88 10.80 3.26
CA ILE A 34 22.51 9.50 2.71
C ILE A 34 22.36 8.49 3.86
N CYS A 35 21.42 7.56 3.74
CA CYS A 35 21.21 6.48 4.70
C CYS A 35 20.92 5.21 3.90
N VAL A 36 21.97 4.39 3.67
CA VAL A 36 21.86 3.19 2.84
C VAL A 36 21.58 1.96 3.67
N SER A 37 20.72 1.10 3.16
CA SER A 37 20.40 -0.22 3.71
C SER A 37 20.60 -1.29 2.64
N TYR A 38 20.85 -2.53 3.08
CA TYR A 38 20.99 -3.68 2.18
C TYR A 38 19.62 -4.20 1.75
N GLY A 39 19.39 -4.36 0.45
CA GLY A 39 18.10 -4.82 -0.07
C GLY A 39 18.12 -5.27 -1.53
N ASP A 40 16.98 -5.78 -2.01
CA ASP A 40 16.76 -6.15 -3.41
C ASP A 40 16.44 -4.90 -4.25
N ILE A 41 17.44 -4.43 -4.97
CA ILE A 41 17.37 -3.22 -5.82
C ILE A 41 16.50 -3.46 -7.06
N SER A 42 16.57 -4.66 -7.66
CA SER A 42 15.78 -4.97 -8.86
C SER A 42 14.28 -4.99 -8.57
N SER A 43 13.85 -5.61 -7.47
CA SER A 43 12.44 -5.56 -7.04
C SER A 43 11.99 -4.14 -6.69
N PHE A 44 12.86 -3.34 -6.07
CA PHE A 44 12.60 -1.94 -5.79
C PHE A 44 12.39 -1.12 -7.07
N LEU A 45 13.33 -1.19 -8.03
CA LEU A 45 13.25 -0.47 -9.30
C LEU A 45 12.04 -0.91 -10.14
N ARG A 46 11.73 -2.22 -10.15
CA ARG A 46 10.54 -2.76 -10.80
C ARG A 46 9.28 -2.15 -10.23
N SER A 47 9.16 -2.09 -8.90
CA SER A 47 8.00 -1.50 -8.22
C SER A 47 7.84 -0.01 -8.56
N CYS A 48 8.95 0.75 -8.58
CA CYS A 48 8.94 2.15 -9.00
C CYS A 48 8.48 2.32 -10.47
N ALA A 49 8.92 1.44 -11.37
CA ALA A 49 8.53 1.49 -12.78
C ALA A 49 7.05 1.12 -12.98
N GLU A 50 6.59 0.05 -12.37
CA GLU A 50 5.20 -0.42 -12.46
C GLU A 50 4.18 0.63 -11.97
N ALA A 51 4.58 1.49 -11.03
CA ALA A 51 3.77 2.61 -10.55
C ALA A 51 3.38 3.60 -11.65
N PHE A 52 4.16 3.69 -12.72
CA PHE A 52 3.88 4.57 -13.85
C PHE A 52 2.93 3.98 -14.89
N ILE A 53 2.65 2.67 -14.88
CA ILE A 53 1.80 2.00 -15.87
C ILE A 53 0.42 2.67 -16.03
N PRO A 54 -0.30 3.03 -14.94
CA PRO A 54 -1.61 3.67 -15.08
C PRO A 54 -1.56 5.06 -15.74
N LEU A 55 -0.44 5.79 -15.51
CA LEU A 55 -0.17 7.08 -16.11
C LEU A 55 0.08 6.97 -17.61
N LEU A 56 0.92 6.02 -17.98
CA LEU A 56 1.36 5.78 -19.35
C LEU A 56 0.25 5.21 -20.22
N GLY A 57 -0.64 4.39 -19.65
CA GLY A 57 -1.79 3.80 -20.34
C GLY A 57 -2.74 4.84 -20.94
N LYS A 58 -2.89 6.01 -20.30
CA LYS A 58 -3.70 7.13 -20.84
C LYS A 58 -3.17 7.69 -22.17
N ARG A 59 -1.85 7.59 -22.40
CA ARG A 59 -1.18 8.01 -23.64
C ARG A 59 -0.76 6.84 -24.52
N ARG A 60 -1.24 5.61 -24.22
CA ARG A 60 -0.86 4.38 -24.92
C ARG A 60 0.66 4.17 -24.99
N GLN A 61 1.42 4.76 -24.04
CA GLN A 61 2.86 4.57 -23.92
C GLN A 61 3.15 3.21 -23.27
N LEU A 62 4.12 2.48 -23.80
CA LEU A 62 4.52 1.17 -23.29
C LEU A 62 5.72 1.31 -22.36
N LEU A 63 5.64 0.66 -21.19
CA LEU A 63 6.76 0.59 -20.23
C LEU A 63 7.23 -0.86 -20.11
N SER A 64 8.55 -1.06 -20.22
CA SER A 64 9.22 -2.32 -19.92
C SER A 64 10.25 -2.16 -18.82
N PHE A 65 10.45 -3.21 -18.04
CA PHE A 65 11.49 -3.32 -17.02
C PHE A 65 12.33 -4.57 -17.28
N GLU A 66 13.65 -4.41 -17.34
CA GLU A 66 14.63 -5.51 -17.54
C GLU A 66 15.66 -5.46 -16.41
N SER A 67 16.04 -6.63 -15.88
CA SER A 67 17.12 -6.75 -14.90
C SER A 67 18.08 -7.89 -15.30
N THR A 68 19.38 -7.62 -15.17
CA THR A 68 20.44 -8.59 -15.44
C THR A 68 21.54 -8.50 -14.38
N PRO A 69 21.65 -9.46 -13.45
CA PRO A 69 20.77 -10.63 -13.25
C PRO A 69 19.35 -10.25 -12.81
N ASP A 70 18.41 -11.21 -12.82
CA ASP A 70 17.01 -10.96 -12.43
C ASP A 70 16.87 -10.36 -11.04
N ILE A 71 17.75 -10.75 -10.12
CA ILE A 71 17.78 -10.26 -8.74
C ILE A 71 19.15 -9.62 -8.48
N ILE A 72 19.17 -8.36 -8.05
CA ILE A 72 20.37 -7.60 -7.70
C ILE A 72 20.22 -7.12 -6.25
N PHE A 73 21.06 -7.64 -5.38
CA PHE A 73 21.16 -7.16 -4.00
C PHE A 73 22.31 -6.18 -3.84
N GLY A 74 22.11 -5.15 -3.00
CA GLY A 74 23.15 -4.19 -2.69
C GLY A 74 22.72 -3.15 -1.65
N PHE A 75 23.65 -2.24 -1.33
CA PHE A 75 23.41 -1.13 -0.43
C PHE A 75 22.91 0.08 -1.23
N PHE A 76 21.77 0.64 -0.82
CA PHE A 76 21.21 1.84 -1.43
C PHE A 76 20.28 2.59 -0.45
N ASP A 77 20.08 3.89 -0.68
CA ASP A 77 19.08 4.69 0.04
C ASP A 77 17.77 4.70 -0.78
N ALA A 78 16.77 3.98 -0.28
CA ALA A 78 15.51 3.80 -0.98
C ALA A 78 14.75 5.13 -1.23
N ASP A 79 14.76 6.08 -0.25
CA ASP A 79 14.11 7.40 -0.40
C ASP A 79 14.75 8.25 -1.52
N LYS A 80 16.09 8.23 -1.61
CA LYS A 80 16.79 8.99 -2.64
C LYS A 80 16.70 8.31 -4.00
N LEU A 81 16.83 6.98 -4.05
CA LEU A 81 16.70 6.21 -5.29
C LEU A 81 15.28 6.32 -5.88
N ASP A 82 14.24 6.30 -5.04
CA ASP A 82 12.86 6.57 -5.49
C ASP A 82 12.75 7.93 -6.17
N LYS A 83 13.29 9.00 -5.56
CA LYS A 83 13.28 10.34 -6.13
C LYS A 83 14.04 10.46 -7.46
N ILE A 84 15.15 9.74 -7.58
CA ILE A 84 15.94 9.66 -8.81
C ILE A 84 15.09 9.04 -9.92
N VAL A 85 14.59 7.83 -9.68
CA VAL A 85 13.81 7.05 -10.66
C VAL A 85 12.53 7.78 -11.06
N TYR A 86 11.83 8.36 -10.07
CA TYR A 86 10.65 9.18 -10.32
C TYR A 86 10.92 10.34 -11.27
N ASN A 87 11.95 11.15 -11.01
CA ASN A 87 12.24 12.30 -11.86
C ASN A 87 12.57 11.86 -13.29
N LEU A 88 13.29 10.74 -13.46
CA LEU A 88 13.63 10.23 -14.79
C LEU A 88 12.40 9.66 -15.51
N LEU A 89 11.57 8.87 -14.84
CA LEU A 89 10.34 8.30 -15.43
C LEU A 89 9.30 9.38 -15.73
N SER A 90 9.16 10.37 -14.87
CA SER A 90 8.28 11.53 -15.11
C SER A 90 8.71 12.32 -16.35
N ASN A 91 10.03 12.50 -16.54
CA ASN A 91 10.56 13.11 -17.75
C ASN A 91 10.33 12.22 -18.97
N ALA A 92 10.61 10.92 -18.88
CA ALA A 92 10.35 9.96 -19.96
C ALA A 92 8.87 10.00 -20.39
N ALA A 93 7.93 9.89 -19.44
CA ALA A 93 6.50 9.97 -19.71
C ALA A 93 6.07 11.27 -20.40
N LYS A 94 6.71 12.39 -20.04
CA LYS A 94 6.42 13.71 -20.60
C LYS A 94 6.91 13.85 -22.05
N TYR A 95 8.08 13.33 -22.36
CA TYR A 95 8.77 13.54 -23.64
C TYR A 95 8.62 12.39 -24.64
N THR A 96 8.04 11.27 -24.21
CA THR A 96 7.66 10.16 -25.09
C THR A 96 6.36 10.51 -25.82
N PRO A 97 6.27 10.35 -27.15
CA PRO A 97 5.03 10.54 -27.90
C PRO A 97 4.00 9.46 -27.54
N GLU A 98 2.76 9.66 -28.02
CA GLU A 98 1.73 8.60 -27.98
C GLU A 98 2.24 7.36 -28.73
N ASP A 99 1.87 6.17 -28.24
CA ASP A 99 2.31 4.87 -28.74
C ASP A 99 3.86 4.66 -28.65
N GLY A 100 4.60 5.56 -27.93
CA GLY A 100 6.03 5.43 -27.73
C GLY A 100 6.38 4.45 -26.61
N GLN A 101 7.69 4.18 -26.48
CA GLN A 101 8.23 3.18 -25.55
C GLN A 101 9.16 3.82 -24.51
N ILE A 102 9.05 3.31 -23.29
CA ILE A 102 9.95 3.64 -22.16
C ILE A 102 10.50 2.31 -21.65
N CYS A 103 11.79 2.23 -21.40
CA CYS A 103 12.42 1.04 -20.83
C CYS A 103 13.30 1.44 -19.65
N VAL A 104 13.16 0.73 -18.54
CA VAL A 104 14.06 0.80 -17.39
C VAL A 104 14.87 -0.48 -17.38
N ARG A 105 16.20 -0.36 -17.46
CA ARG A 105 17.10 -1.49 -17.39
C ARG A 105 18.02 -1.37 -16.20
N ALA A 106 18.11 -2.42 -15.39
CA ALA A 106 19.06 -2.55 -14.29
C ALA A 106 20.06 -3.66 -14.64
N ALA A 107 21.36 -3.38 -14.53
CA ALA A 107 22.39 -4.37 -14.76
C ALA A 107 23.59 -4.14 -13.85
N LEU A 108 24.32 -5.20 -13.49
CA LEU A 108 25.62 -5.06 -12.87
C LEU A 108 26.66 -4.77 -13.96
N ALA A 109 27.29 -3.60 -13.92
CA ALA A 109 28.40 -3.27 -14.81
C ALA A 109 29.70 -3.99 -14.41
N ASP A 110 29.87 -4.20 -13.11
CA ASP A 110 30.89 -5.01 -12.48
C ASP A 110 30.33 -5.58 -11.14
N GLU A 111 31.17 -6.25 -10.33
CA GLU A 111 30.76 -6.90 -9.07
C GLU A 111 30.14 -5.92 -8.07
N TYR A 112 30.47 -4.62 -8.15
CA TYR A 112 30.14 -3.63 -7.12
C TYR A 112 29.41 -2.39 -7.66
N THR A 113 29.16 -2.36 -8.98
CA THR A 113 28.56 -1.19 -9.64
C THR A 113 27.27 -1.55 -10.36
N LEU A 114 26.17 -0.98 -9.92
CA LEU A 114 24.87 -1.07 -10.57
C LEU A 114 24.76 0.01 -11.67
N GLN A 115 24.39 -0.41 -12.87
CA GLN A 115 23.98 0.45 -13.96
C GLN A 115 22.46 0.47 -14.04
N ILE A 116 21.88 1.69 -14.06
CA ILE A 116 20.46 1.90 -14.31
C ILE A 116 20.32 2.77 -15.54
N ASP A 117 19.68 2.23 -16.59
CA ASP A 117 19.37 2.96 -17.82
C ASP A 117 17.87 3.23 -17.87
N VAL A 118 17.48 4.49 -18.00
CA VAL A 118 16.10 4.88 -18.31
C VAL A 118 16.10 5.43 -19.72
N THR A 119 15.47 4.69 -20.64
CA THR A 119 15.42 5.03 -22.07
C THR A 119 13.99 5.36 -22.49
N ASN A 120 13.85 6.28 -23.41
CA ASN A 120 12.57 6.59 -24.01
C ASN A 120 12.68 6.95 -25.49
N THR A 121 11.69 6.53 -26.27
CA THR A 121 11.52 7.01 -27.66
C THR A 121 11.03 8.45 -27.66
N GLY A 122 11.40 9.20 -28.69
CA GLY A 122 10.99 10.61 -28.83
C GLY A 122 11.95 11.43 -29.67
N GLU A 123 11.76 12.74 -29.68
CA GLU A 123 12.67 13.66 -30.36
C GLU A 123 14.07 13.58 -29.74
N LEU A 124 15.09 13.42 -30.59
CA LEU A 124 16.47 13.28 -30.14
C LEU A 124 17.01 14.62 -29.58
N MET A 125 17.72 14.48 -28.48
CA MET A 125 18.37 15.62 -27.83
C MET A 125 19.60 16.07 -28.61
N THR A 126 19.76 17.40 -28.79
CA THR A 126 21.01 17.98 -29.36
C THR A 126 22.13 17.92 -28.32
N GLN A 127 23.40 17.91 -28.78
CA GLN A 127 24.56 17.93 -27.87
C GLN A 127 24.50 19.12 -26.91
N LYS A 128 24.09 20.31 -27.42
CA LYS A 128 23.90 21.50 -26.59
C LYS A 128 22.87 21.29 -25.47
N THR A 129 21.79 20.55 -25.75
CA THR A 129 20.78 20.21 -24.78
C THR A 129 21.37 19.26 -23.73
N ILE A 130 22.07 18.20 -24.16
CA ILE A 130 22.70 17.22 -23.26
C ILE A 130 23.67 17.88 -22.30
N ASP A 131 24.52 18.80 -22.77
CA ASP A 131 25.51 19.55 -21.97
C ASP A 131 24.84 20.49 -20.94
N GLY A 132 23.58 20.84 -21.17
CA GLY A 132 22.78 21.72 -20.31
C GLY A 132 21.86 21.00 -19.33
N LEU A 133 21.46 19.72 -19.58
CA LEU A 133 20.38 19.01 -18.89
C LEU A 133 20.47 19.02 -17.37
N PHE A 134 21.67 18.90 -16.83
CA PHE A 134 21.91 18.83 -15.37
C PHE A 134 22.26 20.22 -14.78
N LYS A 135 22.18 21.29 -15.56
CA LYS A 135 22.32 22.65 -15.05
C LYS A 135 21.01 23.12 -14.42
N ARG A 136 21.13 23.87 -13.35
CA ARG A 136 19.98 24.40 -12.60
C ARG A 136 19.22 25.41 -13.47
N PHE A 137 17.90 25.36 -13.41
CA PHE A 137 17.01 26.26 -14.17
C PHE A 137 17.23 26.21 -15.70
N TYR A 138 17.78 25.09 -16.19
CA TYR A 138 17.92 24.89 -17.62
C TYR A 138 16.56 24.54 -18.24
N GLU A 139 16.04 25.45 -19.07
CA GLU A 139 14.74 25.27 -19.73
C GLU A 139 14.84 24.70 -21.15
N GLY A 140 16.02 24.43 -21.69
CA GLY A 140 16.22 23.88 -23.03
C GLY A 140 15.46 24.61 -24.16
N ASP A 141 15.68 24.21 -25.40
CA ASP A 141 14.92 24.73 -26.57
C ASP A 141 13.49 24.19 -26.70
N TYR A 142 13.00 23.46 -25.67
CA TYR A 142 11.68 22.77 -25.65
C TYR A 142 10.46 23.67 -25.41
N ARG A 143 10.57 24.98 -25.58
CA ARG A 143 9.44 25.93 -25.51
C ARG A 143 8.29 25.63 -26.49
N ARG A 144 8.50 24.73 -27.45
CA ARG A 144 7.51 24.43 -28.51
C ARG A 144 6.33 23.56 -28.03
N HIS A 145 6.38 22.93 -26.87
CA HIS A 145 5.36 21.94 -26.44
C HIS A 145 4.60 22.34 -25.18
N ASN A 146 4.42 23.62 -24.88
CA ASN A 146 3.56 24.14 -23.76
C ASN A 146 3.72 23.43 -22.39
N THR A 147 4.80 22.67 -22.17
CA THR A 147 5.08 21.92 -20.97
C THR A 147 6.11 22.64 -20.12
N ILE A 148 5.62 23.37 -19.11
CA ILE A 148 6.48 24.13 -18.18
C ILE A 148 7.15 23.14 -17.22
N GLY A 149 8.46 22.92 -17.39
CA GLY A 149 9.31 22.22 -16.42
C GLY A 149 9.96 23.23 -15.47
N THR A 150 10.28 22.84 -14.24
CA THR A 150 10.93 23.71 -13.24
C THR A 150 12.43 23.88 -13.48
N GLY A 151 13.03 23.07 -14.36
CA GLY A 151 14.48 23.03 -14.60
C GLY A 151 15.31 22.56 -13.37
N ILE A 152 14.66 22.07 -12.30
CA ILE A 152 15.32 21.66 -11.05
C ILE A 152 15.45 20.13 -10.95
N GLY A 153 14.53 19.36 -11.56
CA GLY A 153 14.43 17.91 -11.36
C GLY A 153 15.70 17.14 -11.73
N LEU A 154 16.28 17.37 -12.92
CA LEU A 154 17.51 16.68 -13.35
C LEU A 154 18.76 17.15 -12.59
N ALA A 155 18.82 18.41 -12.18
CA ALA A 155 19.88 18.91 -11.31
C ALA A 155 19.82 18.19 -9.95
N LEU A 156 18.63 18.02 -9.36
CA LEU A 156 18.42 17.25 -8.13
C LEU A 156 18.82 15.79 -8.31
N VAL A 157 18.46 15.15 -9.43
CA VAL A 157 18.90 13.78 -9.73
C VAL A 157 20.41 13.66 -9.70
N LYS A 158 21.14 14.58 -10.34
CA LYS A 158 22.60 14.61 -10.33
C LYS A 158 23.17 14.72 -8.91
N ASP A 159 22.60 15.59 -8.09
CA ASP A 159 23.03 15.78 -6.71
C ASP A 159 22.75 14.53 -5.85
N LEU A 160 21.60 13.88 -6.02
CA LEU A 160 21.23 12.65 -5.31
C LEU A 160 22.10 11.44 -5.74
N VAL A 161 22.42 11.35 -7.03
CA VAL A 161 23.34 10.31 -7.55
C VAL A 161 24.75 10.54 -6.99
N ALA A 162 25.21 11.79 -6.91
CA ALA A 162 26.51 12.13 -6.32
C ALA A 162 26.55 11.79 -4.81
N LEU A 163 25.44 11.94 -4.08
CA LEU A 163 25.33 11.50 -2.68
C LEU A 163 25.49 9.99 -2.52
N HIS A 164 25.08 9.19 -3.52
CA HIS A 164 25.33 7.74 -3.58
C HIS A 164 26.76 7.40 -4.07
N HIS A 165 27.64 8.39 -4.19
CA HIS A 165 28.98 8.23 -4.78
C HIS A 165 28.96 7.73 -6.22
N GLY A 166 27.84 7.95 -6.93
CA GLY A 166 27.61 7.52 -8.30
C GLY A 166 27.80 8.61 -9.34
N THR A 167 27.56 8.26 -10.60
CA THR A 167 27.59 9.18 -11.75
C THR A 167 26.33 9.06 -12.58
N ILE A 168 25.94 10.14 -13.25
CA ILE A 168 24.84 10.16 -14.22
C ILE A 168 25.29 10.82 -15.51
N GLU A 169 24.91 10.19 -16.62
CA GLU A 169 25.15 10.67 -17.98
C GLU A 169 23.86 10.60 -18.79
N ALA A 170 23.78 11.45 -19.83
CA ALA A 170 22.67 11.40 -20.78
C ALA A 170 23.24 11.33 -22.19
N PHE A 171 22.62 10.53 -23.04
CA PHE A 171 22.94 10.43 -24.45
C PHE A 171 21.69 10.17 -25.29
N SER A 172 21.77 10.47 -26.57
CA SER A 172 20.65 10.37 -27.48
C SER A 172 21.12 9.93 -28.85
N ASN A 173 20.54 8.90 -29.42
CA ASN A 173 20.82 8.41 -30.76
C ASN A 173 19.59 7.72 -31.37
N GLU A 174 19.62 7.49 -32.70
CA GLU A 174 18.49 6.90 -33.42
C GLU A 174 18.18 5.44 -33.04
N GLN A 175 19.16 4.71 -32.48
CA GLN A 175 18.99 3.30 -32.15
C GLN A 175 18.36 3.08 -30.79
N THR A 176 18.73 3.89 -29.79
CA THR A 176 18.29 3.75 -28.39
C THR A 176 17.29 4.82 -27.94
N GLY A 177 17.07 5.86 -28.76
CA GLY A 177 16.33 7.05 -28.35
C GLY A 177 17.12 7.88 -27.36
N ASN A 178 16.43 8.50 -26.41
CA ASN A 178 17.01 9.25 -25.30
C ASN A 178 17.30 8.30 -24.14
N CYS A 179 18.49 8.37 -23.57
CA CYS A 179 18.92 7.52 -22.46
C CYS A 179 19.54 8.36 -21.35
N PHE A 180 19.12 8.07 -20.12
CA PHE A 180 19.77 8.52 -18.89
C PHE A 180 20.38 7.30 -18.21
N ARG A 181 21.71 7.30 -18.08
CA ARG A 181 22.49 6.23 -17.46
C ARG A 181 23.01 6.67 -16.11
N ILE A 182 22.73 5.86 -15.10
CA ILE A 182 23.23 6.06 -13.74
C ILE A 182 24.13 4.88 -13.39
N MET A 183 25.27 5.20 -12.78
CA MET A 183 26.18 4.21 -12.20
C MET A 183 26.22 4.43 -10.70
N LEU A 184 25.84 3.42 -9.92
CA LEU A 184 25.80 3.46 -8.45
C LEU A 184 26.67 2.36 -7.85
N PRO A 185 27.55 2.66 -6.88
CA PRO A 185 28.19 1.62 -6.09
C PRO A 185 27.16 0.96 -5.16
N VAL A 186 27.19 -0.36 -5.09
CA VAL A 186 26.23 -1.16 -4.29
C VAL A 186 26.89 -1.98 -3.18
N ASN A 187 28.21 -1.86 -3.03
CA ASN A 187 28.98 -2.52 -1.97
C ASN A 187 29.02 -1.67 -0.70
N LYS A 188 29.18 -2.34 0.45
CA LYS A 188 29.19 -1.70 1.76
C LYS A 188 30.39 -0.78 1.97
N GLU A 189 31.52 -1.16 1.40
CA GLU A 189 32.84 -0.52 1.59
C GLU A 189 32.90 0.91 1.04
N THR A 190 32.02 1.23 0.09
CA THR A 190 31.94 2.59 -0.48
C THR A 190 31.32 3.58 0.50
N TYR A 191 30.47 3.12 1.41
CA TYR A 191 29.71 3.98 2.33
C TYR A 191 30.40 4.06 3.68
N ARG A 192 30.40 5.27 4.28
CA ARG A 192 30.97 5.51 5.62
C ARG A 192 30.03 4.96 6.71
N GLN A 193 30.55 4.70 7.90
CA GLN A 193 29.75 4.18 9.02
C GLN A 193 28.54 5.04 9.38
N GLY A 194 28.62 6.37 9.20
CA GLY A 194 27.48 7.28 9.42
C GLY A 194 26.49 7.38 8.23
N GLU A 195 26.73 6.68 7.13
CA GLU A 195 25.87 6.59 5.93
C GLU A 195 25.13 5.24 5.88
N LEU A 196 25.49 4.30 6.76
CA LEU A 196 24.89 2.98 6.86
C LEU A 196 23.76 3.00 7.90
N ASP A 197 22.62 2.41 7.57
CA ASP A 197 21.54 2.17 8.52
C ASP A 197 21.84 0.88 9.31
N GLU A 198 22.37 1.00 10.53
CA GLU A 198 22.70 -0.13 11.40
C GLU A 198 21.44 -0.79 12.02
N THR A 199 20.27 -0.19 11.89
CA THR A 199 19.03 -0.66 12.53
C THR A 199 18.23 -1.67 11.70
N VAL A 200 18.57 -1.82 10.41
CA VAL A 200 17.85 -2.71 9.48
C VAL A 200 18.59 -4.01 9.32
N THR A 201 18.50 -4.89 10.32
CA THR A 201 18.83 -6.31 10.12
C THR A 201 17.83 -6.95 9.14
N ALA A 202 18.34 -7.74 8.24
CA ALA A 202 17.84 -8.56 7.12
C ALA A 202 16.38 -9.12 7.11
N GLN A 203 15.40 -8.54 7.77
CA GLN A 203 14.02 -9.08 7.86
C GLN A 203 12.89 -8.18 7.31
N ARG A 204 13.21 -7.05 6.66
CA ARG A 204 12.19 -6.30 5.91
C ARG A 204 12.35 -6.51 4.40
N GLN A 205 12.23 -7.75 3.98
CA GLN A 205 11.81 -8.07 2.62
C GLN A 205 10.30 -7.85 2.56
N THR A 206 9.90 -7.01 1.64
CA THR A 206 8.57 -6.78 1.08
C THR A 206 7.90 -5.46 1.45
N ALA A 207 7.47 -4.81 0.38
CA ALA A 207 6.59 -3.65 0.26
C ALA A 207 7.24 -2.29 0.44
N PHE A 208 8.03 -1.87 -0.55
CA PHE A 208 8.18 -0.43 -0.82
C PHE A 208 6.86 0.12 -1.39
N PRO A 209 6.34 1.24 -0.87
CA PRO A 209 5.11 1.82 -1.40
C PRO A 209 5.36 2.35 -2.81
N VAL A 210 4.59 1.83 -3.74
CA VAL A 210 4.58 2.30 -5.13
C VAL A 210 3.93 3.69 -5.18
N PRO A 211 4.59 4.73 -5.68
CA PRO A 211 3.96 6.05 -5.82
C PRO A 211 2.91 6.02 -6.93
N ILE A 212 1.67 6.28 -6.60
CA ILE A 212 0.60 6.51 -7.59
C ILE A 212 0.53 8.00 -7.86
N TYR A 213 0.81 8.40 -9.10
CA TYR A 213 0.77 9.79 -9.53
C TYR A 213 -0.59 10.12 -10.14
N ILE A 214 -1.26 11.12 -9.56
CA ILE A 214 -2.50 11.65 -10.09
C ILE A 214 -2.16 12.72 -11.11
N ASN A 215 -2.59 12.49 -12.34
CA ASN A 215 -2.48 13.48 -13.42
C ASN A 215 -3.57 14.55 -13.29
N GLU A 216 -3.16 15.78 -13.63
CA GLU A 216 -4.08 16.84 -13.97
C GLU A 216 -4.90 16.41 -15.19
N THR A 217 -6.19 16.36 -15.02
CA THR A 217 -7.14 15.96 -16.05
C THR A 217 -7.33 17.04 -17.10
N GLU A 218 -7.11 16.70 -18.36
CA GLU A 218 -7.94 17.23 -19.46
C GLU A 218 -9.17 16.35 -19.63
N GLU A 219 -10.29 16.98 -19.92
CA GLU A 219 -11.64 16.44 -19.89
C GLU A 219 -11.87 15.25 -20.84
N GLY A 220 -12.64 14.29 -20.37
CA GLY A 220 -13.54 13.47 -21.17
C GLY A 220 -13.01 12.14 -21.65
N ASN A 221 -13.28 11.08 -20.85
CA ASN A 221 -13.90 9.85 -21.32
C ASN A 221 -14.06 8.89 -20.13
N GLU A 222 -15.20 8.20 -20.07
CA GLU A 222 -15.60 7.26 -19.03
C GLU A 222 -14.63 6.07 -18.95
N PRO A 223 -14.33 5.56 -17.73
CA PRO A 223 -13.41 4.42 -17.57
C PRO A 223 -14.11 3.10 -17.91
N ASP A 224 -13.38 2.24 -18.62
CA ASP A 224 -13.74 0.85 -18.94
C ASP A 224 -13.87 -0.01 -17.67
N GLU A 225 -15.04 -0.62 -17.48
CA GLU A 225 -15.39 -1.54 -16.40
C GLU A 225 -14.61 -2.87 -16.49
N LYS A 226 -13.47 -3.03 -15.88
CA LYS A 226 -12.97 -4.38 -15.47
C LYS A 226 -11.65 -4.33 -14.70
N THR A 227 -11.62 -3.86 -13.48
CA THR A 227 -10.75 -4.24 -12.34
C THR A 227 -10.81 -3.15 -11.24
N GLU A 228 -11.94 -2.54 -11.04
CA GLU A 228 -12.15 -1.64 -9.89
C GLU A 228 -12.53 -2.50 -8.68
N LEU A 229 -11.60 -2.63 -7.73
CA LEU A 229 -11.97 -2.80 -6.33
C LEU A 229 -13.00 -1.69 -6.04
N HIS A 230 -14.16 -2.04 -5.52
CA HIS A 230 -15.16 -1.08 -5.08
C HIS A 230 -14.63 -0.28 -3.87
N LEU A 231 -13.64 0.60 -4.10
CA LEU A 231 -12.96 1.41 -3.07
C LEU A 231 -13.96 2.33 -2.34
N VAL A 232 -15.07 2.67 -2.98
CA VAL A 232 -16.17 3.47 -2.40
C VAL A 232 -16.84 2.78 -1.19
N ASP A 233 -16.60 1.48 -0.98
CA ASP A 233 -17.16 0.75 0.16
C ASP A 233 -16.38 0.95 1.47
N TYR A 234 -15.14 1.46 1.41
CA TYR A 234 -14.32 1.71 2.60
C TYR A 234 -14.51 3.14 3.12
N THR A 235 -14.59 3.26 4.45
CA THR A 235 -14.71 4.54 5.16
C THR A 235 -13.43 4.85 5.93
N LEU A 236 -12.81 5.99 5.61
CA LEU A 236 -11.61 6.48 6.28
C LEU A 236 -11.99 7.56 7.31
N LEU A 237 -11.33 7.56 8.46
CA LEU A 237 -11.37 8.65 9.42
C LEU A 237 -10.06 9.42 9.38
N ILE A 238 -10.11 10.69 9.00
CA ILE A 238 -8.97 11.62 8.99
C ILE A 238 -9.04 12.49 10.24
N VAL A 239 -7.96 12.50 11.02
CA VAL A 239 -7.88 13.24 12.29
C VAL A 239 -6.68 14.18 12.24
N ASP A 240 -6.93 15.49 12.24
CA ASP A 240 -5.90 16.54 12.21
C ASP A 240 -6.51 17.81 12.79
N ASP A 241 -5.78 18.55 13.64
CA ASP A 241 -6.27 19.80 14.23
C ASP A 241 -6.32 20.96 13.23
N ASN A 242 -5.68 20.79 12.07
CA ASN A 242 -5.77 21.73 10.96
C ASN A 242 -6.98 21.39 10.06
N GLU A 243 -8.06 22.13 10.21
CA GLU A 243 -9.29 21.96 9.42
C GLU A 243 -9.06 22.08 7.91
N GLU A 244 -8.14 22.94 7.46
CA GLU A 244 -7.81 23.11 6.03
C GLU A 244 -7.16 21.83 5.49
N LEU A 245 -6.29 21.21 6.28
CA LEU A 245 -5.63 19.94 5.91
C LEU A 245 -6.63 18.77 5.89
N CYS A 246 -7.53 18.73 6.89
CA CYS A 246 -8.65 17.77 6.90
C CYS A 246 -9.53 17.92 5.65
N MET A 247 -9.88 19.15 5.26
CA MET A 247 -10.67 19.42 4.05
C MET A 247 -9.91 19.00 2.78
N LEU A 248 -8.61 19.29 2.70
CA LEU A 248 -7.78 18.93 1.58
C LEU A 248 -7.73 17.40 1.39
N PHE A 249 -7.40 16.65 2.45
CA PHE A 249 -7.36 15.19 2.38
C PHE A 249 -8.75 14.60 2.14
N SER A 250 -9.79 15.13 2.75
CA SER A 250 -11.16 14.71 2.50
C SER A 250 -11.52 14.86 1.01
N ASN A 251 -11.24 16.01 0.40
CA ASN A 251 -11.53 16.25 -1.00
C ASN A 251 -10.74 15.30 -1.94
N LEU A 252 -9.46 15.07 -1.65
CA LEU A 252 -8.62 14.20 -2.47
C LEU A 252 -9.01 12.73 -2.35
N LEU A 253 -9.34 12.27 -1.13
CA LEU A 253 -9.67 10.88 -0.85
C LEU A 253 -11.13 10.53 -1.16
N SER A 254 -12.04 11.51 -1.19
CA SER A 254 -13.48 11.29 -1.48
C SER A 254 -13.75 10.73 -2.88
N ASN A 255 -12.78 10.87 -3.80
CA ASN A 255 -12.88 10.25 -5.13
C ASN A 255 -12.72 8.71 -5.07
N TYR A 256 -12.19 8.17 -3.97
CA TYR A 256 -11.84 6.75 -3.82
C TYR A 256 -12.53 6.10 -2.62
N PHE A 257 -12.79 6.86 -1.54
CA PHE A 257 -13.27 6.35 -0.26
C PHE A 257 -14.39 7.23 0.29
N ARG A 258 -15.18 6.72 1.21
CA ARG A 258 -15.97 7.57 2.10
C ARG A 258 -15.06 8.16 3.15
N VAL A 259 -15.13 9.47 3.40
CA VAL A 259 -14.25 10.15 4.35
C VAL A 259 -15.06 10.80 5.43
N LYS A 260 -14.73 10.49 6.69
CA LYS A 260 -15.14 11.23 7.88
C LYS A 260 -13.94 12.00 8.43
N THR A 261 -14.15 13.11 9.09
CA THR A 261 -13.08 13.95 9.66
C THR A 261 -13.31 14.22 11.14
N ALA A 262 -12.23 14.40 11.89
CA ALA A 262 -12.24 14.86 13.27
C ALA A 262 -11.06 15.80 13.51
N ILE A 263 -11.21 16.77 14.41
CA ILE A 263 -10.19 17.80 14.68
C ILE A 263 -9.27 17.46 15.86
N ASN A 264 -9.55 16.39 16.60
CA ASN A 264 -8.71 15.87 17.68
C ASN A 264 -9.06 14.40 17.97
N GLY A 265 -8.26 13.74 18.82
CA GLY A 265 -8.48 12.35 19.19
C GLY A 265 -9.80 12.09 19.93
N ARG A 266 -10.31 13.06 20.71
CA ARG A 266 -11.57 12.91 21.43
C ARG A 266 -12.76 12.86 20.49
N GLN A 267 -12.84 13.78 19.54
CA GLN A 267 -13.88 13.77 18.51
C GLN A 267 -13.75 12.50 17.62
N ALA A 268 -12.53 12.06 17.35
CA ALA A 268 -12.31 10.81 16.63
C ALA A 268 -12.93 9.59 17.33
N LEU A 269 -12.88 9.54 18.67
CA LEU A 269 -13.55 8.49 19.45
C LEU A 269 -15.08 8.54 19.33
N GLU A 270 -15.67 9.72 19.26
CA GLU A 270 -17.12 9.88 19.03
C GLU A 270 -17.50 9.31 17.66
N VAL A 271 -16.74 9.64 16.62
CA VAL A 271 -16.96 9.11 15.27
C VAL A 271 -16.77 7.59 15.20
N LEU A 272 -15.80 7.03 15.93
CA LEU A 272 -15.58 5.58 16.02
C LEU A 272 -16.76 4.87 16.72
N GLN A 273 -17.42 5.50 17.70
CA GLN A 273 -18.60 4.95 18.37
C GLN A 273 -19.83 4.82 17.43
N GLU A 274 -19.90 5.67 16.40
CA GLU A 274 -20.93 5.55 15.36
C GLU A 274 -20.74 4.29 14.50
N GLY A 275 -19.52 3.74 14.45
CA GLY A 275 -19.14 2.56 13.66
C GLY A 275 -18.86 2.86 12.17
N GLY A 276 -18.54 1.80 11.45
CA GLY A 276 -18.32 1.84 10.00
C GLY A 276 -17.02 2.51 9.57
N ILE A 277 -15.98 2.50 10.40
CA ILE A 277 -14.66 3.01 10.06
C ILE A 277 -13.73 1.81 9.74
N ASP A 278 -13.13 1.83 8.55
CA ASP A 278 -12.24 0.77 8.08
C ASP A 278 -10.76 1.10 8.29
N LEU A 279 -10.39 2.38 8.39
CA LEU A 279 -9.02 2.82 8.64
C LEU A 279 -8.99 4.25 9.20
N VAL A 280 -8.04 4.52 10.11
CA VAL A 280 -7.80 5.84 10.71
C VAL A 280 -6.47 6.40 10.22
N VAL A 281 -6.47 7.66 9.77
CA VAL A 281 -5.26 8.45 9.52
C VAL A 281 -5.27 9.60 10.52
N SER A 282 -4.26 9.67 11.39
CA SER A 282 -4.23 10.68 12.46
C SER A 282 -2.92 11.45 12.48
N ASP A 283 -2.99 12.77 12.65
CA ASP A 283 -1.82 13.52 13.09
C ASP A 283 -1.42 13.07 14.50
N ILE A 284 -0.13 13.15 14.80
CA ILE A 284 0.42 12.90 16.15
C ILE A 284 0.14 14.10 17.04
N MET A 285 0.43 15.31 16.57
CA MET A 285 0.42 16.52 17.38
C MET A 285 -0.96 17.21 17.33
N MET A 286 -1.84 16.86 18.24
CA MET A 286 -3.19 17.44 18.34
C MET A 286 -3.54 17.82 19.78
N PRO A 287 -4.41 18.83 19.98
CA PRO A 287 -4.88 19.21 21.32
C PRO A 287 -5.81 18.14 21.93
N GLU A 288 -5.99 18.16 23.23
CA GLU A 288 -6.86 17.32 24.08
C GLU A 288 -6.44 15.84 24.13
N MET A 289 -6.34 15.17 23.00
CA MET A 289 -5.90 13.79 22.85
C MET A 289 -5.04 13.71 21.60
N ASP A 290 -3.77 13.35 21.76
CA ASP A 290 -2.83 13.22 20.67
C ASP A 290 -3.04 11.93 19.86
N GLY A 291 -2.39 11.84 18.68
CA GLY A 291 -2.56 10.71 17.80
C GLY A 291 -1.96 9.39 18.34
N ILE A 292 -0.96 9.47 19.20
CA ILE A 292 -0.35 8.28 19.85
C ILE A 292 -1.31 7.74 20.92
N GLU A 293 -1.91 8.62 21.71
CA GLU A 293 -2.93 8.25 22.70
C GLU A 293 -4.16 7.65 22.01
N LEU A 294 -4.63 8.27 20.92
CA LEU A 294 -5.72 7.74 20.09
C LEU A 294 -5.39 6.36 19.54
N CYS A 295 -4.19 6.18 18.99
CA CYS A 295 -3.73 4.89 18.46
C CYS A 295 -3.71 3.82 19.56
N ARG A 296 -3.11 4.11 20.71
CA ARG A 296 -3.10 3.20 21.88
C ARG A 296 -4.52 2.84 22.33
N TYR A 297 -5.42 3.79 22.36
CA TYR A 297 -6.81 3.53 22.71
C TYR A 297 -7.47 2.57 21.72
N ILE A 298 -7.35 2.83 20.42
CA ILE A 298 -7.89 1.98 19.35
C ILE A 298 -7.31 0.56 19.45
N LYS A 299 -5.99 0.42 19.59
CA LYS A 299 -5.31 -0.88 19.59
C LYS A 299 -5.55 -1.71 20.85
N ASN A 300 -5.86 -1.06 21.99
CA ASN A 300 -6.14 -1.75 23.26
C ASN A 300 -7.65 -2.01 23.49
N LYS A 301 -8.53 -1.42 22.68
CA LYS A 301 -9.97 -1.63 22.80
C LYS A 301 -10.42 -2.78 21.91
N PHE A 302 -11.11 -3.74 22.50
CA PHE A 302 -11.65 -4.91 21.83
C PHE A 302 -12.49 -4.55 20.59
N GLU A 303 -13.29 -3.50 20.68
CA GLU A 303 -14.20 -3.06 19.62
C GLU A 303 -13.45 -2.52 18.39
N TYR A 304 -12.26 -1.93 18.58
CA TYR A 304 -11.58 -1.15 17.54
C TYR A 304 -10.20 -1.69 17.14
N CYS A 305 -9.60 -2.65 17.89
CA CYS A 305 -8.21 -3.08 17.68
C CYS A 305 -7.92 -3.62 16.27
N HIS A 306 -8.94 -4.08 15.55
CA HIS A 306 -8.84 -4.53 14.16
C HIS A 306 -8.70 -3.39 13.14
N ILE A 307 -9.00 -2.13 13.53
CA ILE A 307 -8.93 -0.97 12.65
C ILE A 307 -7.47 -0.56 12.47
N PRO A 308 -6.93 -0.50 11.24
CA PRO A 308 -5.60 0.02 10.99
C PRO A 308 -5.49 1.50 11.31
N VAL A 309 -4.34 1.89 11.87
CA VAL A 309 -4.03 3.29 12.20
C VAL A 309 -2.75 3.70 11.50
N ILE A 310 -2.81 4.77 10.72
CA ILE A 310 -1.65 5.42 10.10
C ILE A 310 -1.42 6.75 10.81
N LEU A 311 -0.21 6.96 11.35
CA LEU A 311 0.16 8.19 12.05
C LEU A 311 0.94 9.13 11.11
N LEU A 312 0.55 10.40 11.08
CA LEU A 312 1.27 11.48 10.41
C LEU A 312 2.20 12.15 11.42
N THR A 313 3.50 12.22 11.13
CA THR A 313 4.51 12.71 12.08
C THR A 313 5.32 13.87 11.53
N ALA A 314 5.62 14.89 12.36
CA ALA A 314 6.60 15.90 12.01
C ALA A 314 8.03 15.34 12.15
N LYS A 315 8.88 15.52 11.13
CA LYS A 315 10.20 14.90 10.91
C LYS A 315 11.27 15.10 12.02
N ARG A 316 10.96 15.62 13.22
CA ARG A 316 11.94 16.12 14.19
C ARG A 316 12.10 15.35 15.51
N ALA A 317 11.46 14.20 15.67
CA ALA A 317 11.61 13.48 16.95
C ALA A 317 11.90 11.99 16.69
N GLU A 318 13.19 11.61 16.71
CA GLU A 318 13.62 10.22 16.84
C GLU A 318 12.96 9.55 18.07
N GLU A 319 12.77 10.28 19.15
CA GLU A 319 12.04 9.84 20.35
C GLU A 319 10.56 9.55 20.07
N SER A 320 9.88 10.37 19.26
CA SER A 320 8.48 10.15 18.88
C SER A 320 8.29 8.97 17.93
N GLN A 321 9.31 8.59 17.15
CA GLN A 321 9.25 7.39 16.32
C GLN A 321 9.33 6.12 17.19
N ILE A 322 10.16 6.09 18.22
CA ILE A 322 10.27 4.95 19.13
C ILE A 322 8.98 4.79 19.95
N GLU A 323 8.41 5.89 20.46
CA GLU A 323 7.12 5.84 21.15
C GLU A 323 5.97 5.46 20.21
N GLY A 324 6.02 5.92 18.98
CA GLY A 324 5.06 5.56 17.94
C GLY A 324 5.11 4.06 17.61
N TYR A 325 6.28 3.46 17.42
CA TYR A 325 6.42 2.01 17.21
C TYR A 325 5.82 1.21 18.36
N ASN A 326 5.95 1.69 19.59
CA ASN A 326 5.36 1.07 20.79
C ASN A 326 3.83 1.31 20.89
N SER A 327 3.23 2.21 20.10
CA SER A 327 1.80 2.48 20.11
C SER A 327 0.97 1.45 19.33
N GLY A 328 1.63 0.59 18.52
CA GLY A 328 0.97 -0.43 17.69
C GLY A 328 0.37 0.11 16.38
N ALA A 329 0.78 1.28 15.89
CA ALA A 329 0.32 1.82 14.62
C ALA A 329 0.75 0.94 13.43
N ASP A 330 -0.11 0.84 12.40
CA ASP A 330 0.13 0.02 11.21
C ASP A 330 0.97 0.75 10.15
N GLY A 331 1.11 2.06 10.27
CA GLY A 331 1.93 2.87 9.36
C GLY A 331 2.30 4.23 9.95
N TYR A 332 3.43 4.77 9.43
CA TYR A 332 3.93 6.11 9.77
C TYR A 332 4.26 6.86 8.50
N ILE A 333 3.85 8.13 8.42
CA ILE A 333 4.17 9.01 7.29
C ILE A 333 4.68 10.33 7.83
N SER A 334 5.85 10.77 7.38
CA SER A 334 6.40 12.08 7.78
C SER A 334 5.69 13.23 7.06
N LYS A 335 5.30 14.27 7.81
CA LYS A 335 4.85 15.55 7.24
C LYS A 335 6.08 16.36 6.73
N PRO A 336 6.00 17.04 5.58
CA PRO A 336 4.84 17.13 4.70
C PRO A 336 4.61 15.80 3.95
N CYS A 337 3.41 15.24 4.08
CA CYS A 337 3.09 13.98 3.44
C CYS A 337 2.68 14.20 1.98
N ASN A 338 3.23 13.36 1.11
CA ASN A 338 2.77 13.26 -0.28
C ASN A 338 1.46 12.46 -0.31
N PHE A 339 0.44 12.96 -1.00
CA PHE A 339 -0.84 12.28 -1.16
C PHE A 339 -0.69 10.85 -1.70
N SER A 340 0.21 10.66 -2.67
CA SER A 340 0.46 9.35 -3.26
C SER A 340 1.01 8.34 -2.25
N LEU A 341 1.89 8.78 -1.35
CA LEU A 341 2.42 7.96 -0.27
C LEU A 341 1.32 7.59 0.73
N LEU A 342 0.48 8.57 1.11
CA LEU A 342 -0.66 8.33 1.99
C LEU A 342 -1.65 7.33 1.37
N TYR A 343 -2.01 7.53 0.10
CA TYR A 343 -2.90 6.64 -0.64
C TYR A 343 -2.33 5.21 -0.72
N ALA A 344 -1.05 5.07 -1.04
CA ALA A 344 -0.38 3.77 -1.12
C ALA A 344 -0.38 3.04 0.23
N GLN A 345 -0.12 3.75 1.34
CA GLN A 345 -0.18 3.17 2.68
C GLN A 345 -1.60 2.73 3.07
N ILE A 346 -2.61 3.55 2.77
CA ILE A 346 -4.02 3.19 2.96
C ILE A 346 -4.33 1.91 2.20
N MET A 347 -3.99 1.85 0.90
CA MET A 347 -4.24 0.68 0.06
C MET A 347 -3.52 -0.57 0.55
N ASN A 348 -2.28 -0.44 1.03
CA ASN A 348 -1.52 -1.56 1.59
C ASN A 348 -2.18 -2.12 2.85
N CYS A 349 -2.64 -1.26 3.77
CA CYS A 349 -3.35 -1.68 4.96
C CYS A 349 -4.65 -2.42 4.60
N LEU A 350 -5.47 -1.86 3.71
CA LEU A 350 -6.75 -2.46 3.28
C LEU A 350 -6.54 -3.79 2.54
N LYS A 351 -5.59 -3.86 1.60
CA LYS A 351 -5.26 -5.10 0.87
C LYS A 351 -4.71 -6.19 1.80
N ARG A 352 -3.91 -5.82 2.81
CA ARG A 352 -3.43 -6.77 3.83
C ARG A 352 -4.59 -7.37 4.62
N GLN A 353 -5.58 -6.55 4.99
CA GLN A 353 -6.81 -7.02 5.65
C GLN A 353 -7.59 -7.98 4.76
N GLU A 354 -7.82 -7.63 3.49
CA GLU A 354 -8.52 -8.49 2.54
C GLU A 354 -7.84 -9.85 2.35
N ARG A 355 -6.50 -9.86 2.22
CA ARG A 355 -5.71 -11.09 2.10
C ARG A 355 -5.86 -11.98 3.33
N LYS A 356 -5.74 -11.43 4.54
CA LYS A 356 -5.96 -12.18 5.79
C LYS A 356 -7.36 -12.80 5.83
N GLY A 357 -8.39 -12.04 5.44
CA GLY A 357 -9.75 -12.56 5.34
C GLY A 357 -9.91 -13.65 4.28
N ALA A 358 -9.25 -13.51 3.13
CA ALA A 358 -9.26 -14.53 2.09
C ALA A 358 -8.57 -15.83 2.55
N ASP A 359 -7.44 -15.70 3.23
CA ASP A 359 -6.69 -16.85 3.77
C ASP A 359 -7.47 -17.54 4.87
N PHE A 360 -8.13 -16.80 5.77
CA PHE A 360 -9.04 -17.39 6.77
C PHE A 360 -10.14 -18.23 6.12
N ARG A 361 -10.77 -17.72 5.07
CA ARG A 361 -11.87 -18.45 4.38
C ARG A 361 -11.42 -19.73 3.68
N LYS A 362 -10.16 -19.82 3.27
CA LYS A 362 -9.58 -20.99 2.59
C LYS A 362 -9.13 -22.10 3.55
N GLN A 363 -8.98 -21.81 4.84
CA GLN A 363 -8.54 -22.81 5.82
C GLN A 363 -9.55 -23.94 5.95
N VAL A 364 -9.06 -25.18 5.89
CA VAL A 364 -9.80 -26.41 6.19
C VAL A 364 -9.70 -26.75 7.68
N VAL A 365 -8.61 -26.30 8.33
CA VAL A 365 -8.42 -26.34 9.79
C VAL A 365 -8.11 -24.91 10.21
N PHE A 366 -8.85 -24.37 11.19
CA PHE A 366 -8.58 -23.03 11.68
C PHE A 366 -7.30 -23.01 12.54
N GLU A 367 -6.24 -22.42 11.99
CA GLU A 367 -4.98 -22.14 12.66
C GLU A 367 -4.84 -20.62 12.72
N VAL A 368 -5.49 -20.00 13.70
CA VAL A 368 -5.59 -18.54 13.83
C VAL A 368 -4.22 -17.91 14.08
N ASP A 369 -3.35 -18.61 14.79
CA ASP A 369 -1.96 -18.26 15.11
C ASP A 369 -1.05 -18.10 13.88
N LYS A 370 -1.40 -18.72 12.77
CA LYS A 370 -0.63 -18.63 11.51
C LYS A 370 -0.99 -17.42 10.63
N LEU A 371 -2.00 -16.63 10.98
CA LEU A 371 -2.54 -15.57 10.13
C LEU A 371 -2.06 -14.15 10.49
N GLU A 372 -1.06 -14.00 11.36
CA GLU A 372 -0.48 -12.70 11.76
C GLU A 372 -1.53 -11.67 12.26
N TYR A 373 -2.53 -12.11 13.01
CA TYR A 373 -3.44 -11.23 13.72
C TYR A 373 -2.79 -10.61 14.97
N THR A 374 -3.41 -9.59 15.55
CA THR A 374 -3.03 -9.13 16.89
C THR A 374 -3.50 -10.15 17.94
N SER A 375 -2.84 -10.21 19.09
CA SER A 375 -3.21 -11.17 20.16
C SER A 375 -4.67 -11.02 20.61
N LEU A 376 -5.25 -9.81 20.57
CA LEU A 376 -6.66 -9.55 20.87
C LEU A 376 -7.58 -10.08 19.77
N ASP A 377 -7.18 -9.97 18.50
CA ASP A 377 -7.97 -10.45 17.38
C ASP A 377 -7.89 -11.98 17.27
N GLU A 378 -6.73 -12.58 17.57
CA GLU A 378 -6.58 -14.04 17.70
C GLU A 378 -7.49 -14.60 18.79
N THR A 379 -7.46 -14.01 20.00
CA THR A 379 -8.31 -14.39 21.12
C THR A 379 -9.81 -14.26 20.75
N PHE A 380 -10.18 -13.19 20.05
CA PHE A 380 -11.55 -13.01 19.58
C PHE A 380 -11.97 -14.07 18.57
N LEU A 381 -11.15 -14.32 17.54
CA LEU A 381 -11.47 -15.31 16.51
C LEU A 381 -11.54 -16.73 17.11
N GLN A 382 -10.61 -17.07 18.01
CA GLN A 382 -10.63 -18.36 18.69
C GLN A 382 -11.93 -18.52 19.52
N ARG A 383 -12.27 -17.49 20.32
CA ARG A 383 -13.53 -17.51 21.09
C ARG A 383 -14.76 -17.60 20.18
N ALA A 384 -14.76 -16.93 19.03
CA ALA A 384 -15.85 -16.99 18.06
C ALA A 384 -15.98 -18.39 17.44
N ILE A 385 -14.87 -19.04 17.10
CA ILE A 385 -14.83 -20.41 16.59
C ILE A 385 -15.32 -21.38 17.67
N ASP A 386 -14.84 -21.25 18.90
CA ASP A 386 -15.20 -22.12 20.01
C ASP A 386 -16.69 -22.00 20.36
N CYS A 387 -17.24 -20.78 20.33
CA CYS A 387 -18.67 -20.53 20.53
C CYS A 387 -19.53 -21.29 19.49
N VAL A 388 -19.18 -21.20 18.19
CA VAL A 388 -19.91 -21.96 17.16
C VAL A 388 -19.71 -23.47 17.31
N ASN A 389 -18.52 -23.94 17.69
CA ASN A 389 -18.23 -25.34 17.89
C ASN A 389 -19.01 -25.93 19.09
N ALA A 390 -19.23 -25.14 20.15
CA ALA A 390 -20.06 -25.56 21.31
C ALA A 390 -21.52 -25.79 20.93
N HIS A 391 -22.02 -25.10 19.91
CA HIS A 391 -23.39 -25.20 19.41
C HIS A 391 -23.48 -25.83 18.01
N LEU A 392 -22.49 -26.69 17.66
CA LEU A 392 -22.34 -27.21 16.32
C LEU A 392 -23.56 -27.94 15.78
N ASN A 393 -24.19 -28.78 16.63
CA ASN A 393 -25.35 -29.58 16.30
C ASN A 393 -26.70 -28.88 16.58
N ASP A 394 -26.67 -27.68 17.14
CA ASP A 394 -27.86 -26.89 17.40
C ASP A 394 -28.30 -26.13 16.14
N VAL A 395 -29.40 -26.55 15.57
CA VAL A 395 -29.95 -26.00 14.34
C VAL A 395 -30.52 -24.60 14.56
N GLU A 396 -31.01 -24.29 15.74
CA GLU A 396 -31.58 -22.99 16.09
C GLU A 396 -30.47 -21.94 16.39
N PHE A 397 -29.22 -22.40 16.61
CA PHE A 397 -28.10 -21.50 16.83
C PHE A 397 -27.76 -20.70 15.55
N GLY A 398 -28.32 -19.52 15.47
CA GLY A 398 -28.14 -18.59 14.36
C GLY A 398 -27.35 -17.33 14.73
N GLN A 399 -27.58 -16.28 13.95
CA GLN A 399 -26.89 -14.99 14.15
C GLN A 399 -27.25 -14.34 15.50
N VAL A 400 -28.50 -14.46 15.94
CA VAL A 400 -29.00 -13.78 17.15
C VAL A 400 -28.34 -14.37 18.38
N GLU A 401 -28.36 -15.71 18.47
CA GLU A 401 -27.75 -16.49 19.54
C GLU A 401 -26.23 -16.26 19.59
N PHE A 402 -25.59 -16.31 18.43
CA PHE A 402 -24.15 -16.06 18.30
C PHE A 402 -23.76 -14.65 18.79
N VAL A 403 -24.51 -13.61 18.41
CA VAL A 403 -24.27 -12.23 18.89
C VAL A 403 -24.45 -12.16 20.41
N SER A 404 -25.49 -12.79 20.95
CA SER A 404 -25.76 -12.81 22.39
C SER A 404 -24.62 -13.46 23.19
N GLU A 405 -24.13 -14.62 22.75
CA GLU A 405 -23.05 -15.35 23.43
C GLU A 405 -21.70 -14.67 23.34
N MET A 406 -21.43 -14.01 22.20
CA MET A 406 -20.19 -13.24 22.06
C MET A 406 -20.17 -11.99 22.97
N GLY A 407 -21.31 -11.57 23.55
CA GLY A 407 -21.40 -10.45 24.49
C GLY A 407 -21.04 -9.11 23.86
N ALA A 408 -21.17 -8.97 22.55
CA ALA A 408 -20.89 -7.77 21.79
C ALA A 408 -22.17 -7.25 21.11
N SER A 409 -22.22 -5.94 20.79
CA SER A 409 -23.33 -5.45 19.98
C SER A 409 -23.30 -6.07 18.58
N ARG A 410 -24.48 -6.20 17.94
CA ARG A 410 -24.57 -6.75 16.58
C ARG A 410 -23.69 -5.99 15.57
N THR A 411 -23.61 -4.67 15.70
CA THR A 411 -22.81 -3.83 14.83
C THR A 411 -21.32 -4.13 14.99
N VAL A 412 -20.83 -4.07 16.24
CA VAL A 412 -19.41 -4.34 16.55
C VAL A 412 -18.99 -5.75 16.09
N LEU A 413 -19.82 -6.76 16.38
CA LEU A 413 -19.52 -8.13 15.96
C LEU A 413 -19.47 -8.27 14.44
N THR A 414 -20.42 -7.62 13.74
CA THR A 414 -20.48 -7.67 12.27
C THR A 414 -19.27 -6.97 11.64
N GLU A 415 -18.92 -5.79 12.10
CA GLU A 415 -17.78 -5.03 11.60
C GLU A 415 -16.47 -5.76 11.85
N LYS A 416 -16.27 -6.24 13.09
CA LYS A 416 -15.05 -6.95 13.45
C LYS A 416 -14.86 -8.27 12.69
N LEU A 417 -15.91 -9.09 12.58
CA LEU A 417 -15.84 -10.32 11.78
C LEU A 417 -15.62 -10.02 10.29
N LYS A 418 -16.31 -9.02 9.74
CA LYS A 418 -16.14 -8.63 8.34
C LYS A 418 -14.72 -8.14 8.08
N SER A 419 -14.15 -7.33 8.97
CA SER A 419 -12.76 -6.85 8.86
C SER A 419 -11.74 -7.99 8.94
N LEU A 420 -11.87 -8.92 9.90
CA LEU A 420 -10.89 -9.98 10.12
C LEU A 420 -11.02 -11.15 9.13
N THR A 421 -12.25 -11.52 8.75
CA THR A 421 -12.52 -12.74 7.97
C THR A 421 -13.17 -12.48 6.62
N GLY A 422 -13.66 -11.26 6.38
CA GLY A 422 -14.48 -10.93 5.22
C GLY A 422 -15.89 -11.54 5.26
N LEU A 423 -16.34 -12.06 6.43
CA LEU A 423 -17.61 -12.77 6.58
C LEU A 423 -18.57 -11.98 7.49
N THR A 424 -19.86 -12.02 7.16
CA THR A 424 -20.92 -11.62 8.09
C THR A 424 -21.06 -12.68 9.20
N PRO A 425 -21.66 -12.37 10.37
CA PRO A 425 -21.85 -13.34 11.45
C PRO A 425 -22.53 -14.63 10.99
N SER A 426 -23.58 -14.55 10.18
CA SER A 426 -24.27 -15.74 9.63
C SER A 426 -23.36 -16.55 8.69
N ALA A 427 -22.58 -15.88 7.84
CA ALA A 427 -21.63 -16.53 6.94
C ALA A 427 -20.44 -17.12 7.71
N PHE A 428 -20.04 -16.53 8.84
CA PHE A 428 -19.01 -17.06 9.73
C PHE A 428 -19.48 -18.36 10.40
N VAL A 429 -20.67 -18.39 11.00
CA VAL A 429 -21.27 -19.59 11.57
C VAL A 429 -21.34 -20.71 10.52
N LEU A 430 -21.84 -20.39 9.32
CA LEU A 430 -21.88 -21.34 8.20
C LEU A 430 -20.48 -21.85 7.84
N ASN A 431 -19.49 -20.97 7.77
CA ASN A 431 -18.11 -21.32 7.45
C ASN A 431 -17.52 -22.31 8.46
N VAL A 432 -17.69 -22.07 9.76
CA VAL A 432 -17.21 -22.93 10.84
C VAL A 432 -17.89 -24.30 10.79
N ARG A 433 -19.23 -24.35 10.59
CA ARG A 433 -19.98 -25.60 10.44
C ARG A 433 -19.49 -26.45 9.27
N LEU A 434 -19.25 -25.85 8.11
CA LEU A 434 -18.74 -26.57 6.94
C LEU A 434 -17.31 -27.07 7.15
N THR A 435 -16.46 -26.32 7.86
CA THR A 435 -15.11 -26.75 8.24
C THR A 435 -15.14 -27.91 9.23
N ALA A 436 -16.06 -27.89 10.20
CA ALA A 436 -16.29 -29.01 11.12
C ALA A 436 -16.78 -30.28 10.40
N ALA A 437 -17.58 -30.11 9.34
CA ALA A 437 -18.00 -31.24 8.51
C ALA A 437 -16.83 -31.95 7.84
N CYS A 438 -15.82 -31.19 7.32
CA CYS A 438 -14.59 -31.77 6.78
C CYS A 438 -13.85 -32.61 7.85
N LYS A 439 -13.66 -32.04 9.05
CA LYS A 439 -13.00 -32.76 10.16
C LYS A 439 -13.73 -34.07 10.53
N LEU A 440 -15.07 -34.08 10.55
CA LEU A 440 -15.85 -35.28 10.81
C LEU A 440 -15.73 -36.32 9.70
N MET A 441 -15.65 -35.90 8.45
CA MET A 441 -15.44 -36.80 7.31
C MET A 441 -14.02 -37.38 7.30
N ASP A 442 -13.00 -36.61 7.64
CA ASP A 442 -11.61 -37.09 7.74
C ASP A 442 -11.41 -38.06 8.89
N GLY A 443 -12.16 -37.89 10.00
CA GLY A 443 -12.09 -38.76 11.17
C GLY A 443 -12.96 -40.05 11.10
N GLN A 444 -13.95 -40.09 10.22
CA GLN A 444 -14.92 -41.20 10.15
C GLN A 444 -15.13 -41.67 8.70
N SER A 445 -14.55 -42.78 8.33
CA SER A 445 -14.59 -43.32 6.96
C SER A 445 -15.97 -43.74 6.43
N LYS A 446 -17.05 -43.74 7.23
CA LYS A 446 -18.42 -44.15 6.82
C LYS A 446 -19.52 -43.35 7.54
N ILE A 447 -19.56 -42.04 7.39
CA ILE A 447 -20.68 -41.21 7.86
C ILE A 447 -21.71 -41.02 6.73
N ARG A 448 -23.01 -41.10 7.01
CA ARG A 448 -24.04 -40.75 6.02
C ARG A 448 -24.16 -39.24 5.92
N ILE A 449 -24.39 -38.71 4.71
CA ILE A 449 -24.49 -37.26 4.46
C ILE A 449 -25.65 -36.65 5.28
N THR A 450 -26.73 -37.40 5.50
CA THR A 450 -27.85 -36.98 6.36
C THR A 450 -27.41 -36.79 7.81
N ASP A 451 -26.67 -37.76 8.35
CA ASP A 451 -26.22 -37.76 9.74
C ASP A 451 -25.13 -36.67 9.94
N LEU A 452 -24.27 -36.50 8.95
CA LEU A 452 -23.27 -35.42 8.91
C LEU A 452 -23.94 -34.05 8.92
N ALA A 453 -24.95 -33.82 8.08
CA ALA A 453 -25.67 -32.55 8.03
C ALA A 453 -26.27 -32.17 9.39
N VAL A 454 -26.95 -33.15 10.05
CA VAL A 454 -27.52 -32.95 11.39
C VAL A 454 -26.41 -32.69 12.42
N ALA A 455 -25.31 -33.44 12.38
CA ALA A 455 -24.21 -33.29 13.32
C ALA A 455 -23.52 -31.90 13.25
N VAL A 456 -23.64 -31.22 12.13
CA VAL A 456 -23.10 -29.86 11.94
C VAL A 456 -24.20 -28.78 11.87
N GLY A 457 -25.39 -29.05 12.39
CA GLY A 457 -26.46 -28.09 12.61
C GLY A 457 -27.24 -27.68 11.36
N PHE A 458 -27.40 -28.55 10.37
CA PHE A 458 -28.27 -28.31 9.21
C PHE A 458 -29.54 -29.17 9.30
N ASN A 459 -30.68 -28.52 9.13
CA ASN A 459 -31.98 -29.20 9.05
C ASN A 459 -32.17 -29.94 7.72
N ASP A 460 -31.61 -29.41 6.63
CA ASP A 460 -31.79 -29.97 5.30
C ASP A 460 -30.44 -30.41 4.69
N PRO A 461 -30.27 -31.75 4.49
CA PRO A 461 -29.08 -32.31 3.86
C PRO A 461 -28.83 -31.83 2.43
N LYS A 462 -29.88 -31.40 1.70
CA LYS A 462 -29.73 -30.82 0.35
C LYS A 462 -29.12 -29.41 0.42
N TYR A 463 -29.62 -28.60 1.35
CA TYR A 463 -29.06 -27.28 1.61
C TYR A 463 -27.62 -27.39 2.09
N PHE A 464 -27.30 -28.29 3.01
CA PHE A 464 -25.91 -28.59 3.42
C PHE A 464 -25.02 -28.89 2.19
N SER A 465 -25.43 -29.84 1.34
CA SER A 465 -24.65 -30.25 0.17
C SER A 465 -24.43 -29.09 -0.81
N THR A 466 -25.43 -28.22 -0.97
CA THR A 466 -25.33 -27.01 -1.82
C THR A 466 -24.31 -26.02 -1.24
N CYS A 467 -24.37 -25.73 0.06
CA CYS A 467 -23.43 -24.84 0.74
C CYS A 467 -22.00 -25.41 0.71
N PHE A 468 -21.86 -26.70 0.92
CA PHE A 468 -20.57 -27.39 0.88
C PHE A 468 -19.94 -27.32 -0.51
N LYS A 469 -20.72 -27.62 -1.57
CA LYS A 469 -20.26 -27.51 -2.96
C LYS A 469 -19.87 -26.08 -3.33
N LYS A 470 -20.62 -25.09 -2.84
CA LYS A 470 -20.29 -23.67 -3.08
C LYS A 470 -18.95 -23.27 -2.45
N LYS A 471 -18.63 -23.80 -1.26
CA LYS A 471 -17.39 -23.48 -0.54
C LYS A 471 -16.17 -24.23 -1.09
N TYR A 472 -16.31 -25.55 -1.32
CA TYR A 472 -15.17 -26.44 -1.63
C TYR A 472 -15.10 -26.85 -3.11
N GLY A 473 -16.06 -26.43 -3.95
CA GLY A 473 -16.11 -26.78 -5.38
C GLY A 473 -16.60 -28.18 -5.69
N MET A 474 -16.77 -29.04 -4.68
CA MET A 474 -17.16 -30.45 -4.78
C MET A 474 -18.26 -30.81 -3.77
N THR A 475 -19.00 -31.86 -4.03
CA THR A 475 -20.02 -32.35 -3.10
C THR A 475 -19.39 -33.05 -1.89
N PRO A 476 -20.11 -33.15 -0.73
CA PRO A 476 -19.63 -33.93 0.42
C PRO A 476 -19.28 -35.38 0.08
N LYS A 477 -20.00 -36.00 -0.87
CA LYS A 477 -19.73 -37.36 -1.33
C LYS A 477 -18.40 -37.45 -2.09
N GLU A 478 -18.16 -36.56 -3.02
CA GLU A 478 -16.89 -36.47 -3.77
C GLU A 478 -15.70 -36.22 -2.84
N TYR A 479 -15.86 -35.36 -1.81
CA TYR A 479 -14.83 -35.09 -0.82
C TYR A 479 -14.45 -36.37 -0.02
N MET A 480 -15.45 -37.15 0.44
CA MET A 480 -15.20 -38.42 1.13
C MET A 480 -14.56 -39.48 0.25
N GLU A 481 -14.78 -39.45 -1.06
CA GLU A 481 -14.17 -40.37 -2.02
C GLU A 481 -12.69 -40.02 -2.32
N GLN A 482 -12.35 -38.75 -2.34
CA GLN A 482 -10.94 -38.26 -2.54
C GLN A 482 -10.06 -38.55 -1.31
N GLY A 483 -10.58 -38.49 -0.09
CA GLY A 483 -9.82 -38.79 1.14
C GLY A 483 -9.46 -40.27 1.32
N LYS A 484 -9.85 -41.14 0.38
CA LYS A 484 -9.58 -42.60 0.42
C LYS A 484 -8.43 -43.02 -0.53
N THR A 485 -7.81 -42.08 -1.24
CA THR A 485 -6.63 -42.32 -2.08
C THR A 485 -5.38 -41.79 -1.40
#